data_7c8d05daa3e5d57c3e1fb5e96c12c8c8
#
_entry.id   7c8d05daa3e5d57c3e1fb5e96c12c8c8
#
_cell.length_a   1.000
_cell.length_b   1.000
_cell.length_c   1.000
_cell.angle_alpha   90.00
_cell.angle_beta   90.00
_cell.angle_gamma   90.00
#
_symmetry.space_group_name_H-M   'P 1'
#
loop_
_entity.id
_entity.type
_entity.pdbx_description
1 polymer ?
#
loop_
_entity_poly.entity_id
_entity_poly.type
_entity_poly.pdbx_seq_one_letter_code
_entity_poly.pdbx_strand_id
1 'polypeptide(L)'
;MKSSLFADDPEDAEHSPAERAAAASRSTWVSVGVNLALTITQVLVGVLAKSQGLVADGVHSLSDLVADFVVLLAGHHSKKDADADHPYGHQRFETAASLVLGMLLLAVGIGMLWSAARKLEAPETIATVHIVALWVAGGALIAKELLFRYMLSVAKRVKSSMLVANAWHARSDAASSLVVGIGIIGNLAGYPILDPIAALIVGFMVTRMGWGFSWDALHDLMDRAVDEQEVQAIRATLLETPGVSGVHDVRTRKMGDMIVVDAHIEVDATISVEAGHDIAVVARQRVMQRHRVLNLMTHVDPWSRPDLDHAAAAR
;
A
#
# COMPACT_ATOMS: atom_id res chain seq x y z
N MET A 1 -7.13 -20.55 11.72
CA MET A 1 -6.72 -20.64 13.13
C MET A 1 -5.36 -19.95 13.24
N LYS A 2 -5.35 -18.60 13.42
CA LYS A 2 -4.24 -17.71 13.87
C LYS A 2 -4.66 -16.25 13.67
N SER A 3 -5.79 -15.82 14.27
CA SER A 3 -6.20 -14.42 14.36
C SER A 3 -6.34 -13.92 15.80
N SER A 4 -5.60 -14.53 16.73
CA SER A 4 -5.62 -14.17 18.16
C SER A 4 -4.28 -13.69 18.70
N LEU A 5 -3.45 -13.06 17.84
CA LEU A 5 -2.13 -12.58 18.28
C LEU A 5 -2.14 -11.15 18.82
N PHE A 6 -3.29 -10.46 18.80
CA PHE A 6 -3.44 -9.13 19.37
C PHE A 6 -4.85 -8.96 19.96
N ALA A 7 -5.25 -9.87 20.85
CA ALA A 7 -6.30 -9.56 21.80
C ALA A 7 -5.76 -8.45 22.74
N ASP A 8 -6.59 -7.47 23.05
CA ASP A 8 -6.30 -6.39 23.98
C ASP A 8 -5.83 -6.99 25.33
N ASP A 9 -4.53 -7.17 25.48
CA ASP A 9 -3.90 -7.57 26.72
C ASP A 9 -3.80 -6.29 27.58
N PRO A 10 -4.18 -6.28 28.85
CA PRO A 10 -4.06 -5.13 29.74
C PRO A 10 -2.64 -4.56 29.82
N GLU A 11 -1.62 -5.32 29.40
CA GLU A 11 -0.21 -4.86 29.27
C GLU A 11 0.03 -3.93 28.07
N ASP A 12 -0.95 -3.77 27.13
CA ASP A 12 -0.84 -2.84 26.00
C ASP A 12 -0.97 -1.35 26.40
N ALA A 13 -1.21 -1.05 27.67
CA ALA A 13 -1.39 0.30 28.20
C ALA A 13 -0.08 1.12 28.40
N GLU A 14 1.10 0.58 28.05
CA GLU A 14 2.39 1.26 28.32
C GLU A 14 2.64 2.51 27.46
N HIS A 15 1.97 2.71 26.32
CA HIS A 15 2.17 3.89 25.48
C HIS A 15 0.84 4.47 25.03
N SER A 16 0.62 5.76 25.32
CA SER A 16 -0.58 6.47 24.85
C SER A 16 -0.65 6.54 23.32
N PRO A 17 -1.85 6.64 22.72
CA PRO A 17 -2.00 6.84 21.28
C PRO A 17 -1.18 8.02 20.75
N ALA A 18 -1.02 9.08 21.53
CA ALA A 18 -0.21 10.25 21.21
C ALA A 18 1.30 9.92 21.14
N GLU A 19 1.81 9.12 22.07
CA GLU A 19 3.21 8.67 22.08
C GLU A 19 3.52 7.75 20.90
N ARG A 20 2.58 6.85 20.55
CA ARG A 20 2.69 5.99 19.35
C ARG A 20 2.74 6.84 18.06
N ALA A 21 1.87 7.84 17.94
CA ALA A 21 1.85 8.75 16.82
C ALA A 21 3.13 9.60 16.73
N ALA A 22 3.64 10.11 17.84
CA ALA A 22 4.88 10.87 17.89
C ALA A 22 6.10 10.01 17.52
N ALA A 23 6.16 8.77 17.99
CA ALA A 23 7.23 7.83 17.65
C ALA A 23 7.21 7.46 16.16
N ALA A 24 6.02 7.20 15.60
CA ALA A 24 5.82 6.94 14.19
C ALA A 24 6.29 8.13 13.33
N SER A 25 5.83 9.33 13.66
CA SER A 25 6.21 10.57 12.94
C SER A 25 7.72 10.79 12.99
N ARG A 26 8.35 10.66 14.17
CA ARG A 26 9.80 10.81 14.30
C ARG A 26 10.58 9.78 13.47
N SER A 27 10.14 8.52 13.48
CA SER A 27 10.74 7.45 12.68
C SER A 27 10.66 7.74 11.18
N THR A 28 9.50 8.23 10.72
CA THR A 28 9.29 8.62 9.31
C THR A 28 10.21 9.78 8.90
N TRP A 29 10.30 10.84 9.71
CA TRP A 29 11.17 11.97 9.39
C TRP A 29 12.66 11.60 9.36
N VAL A 30 13.10 10.70 10.23
CA VAL A 30 14.48 10.17 10.19
C VAL A 30 14.69 9.38 8.90
N SER A 31 13.74 8.53 8.50
CA SER A 31 13.80 7.78 7.24
C SER A 31 13.87 8.71 6.03
N VAL A 32 12.99 9.71 5.96
CA VAL A 32 13.01 10.73 4.88
C VAL A 32 14.34 11.45 4.81
N GLY A 33 14.88 11.89 5.92
CA GLY A 33 16.18 12.59 5.96
C GLY A 33 17.35 11.73 5.48
N VAL A 34 17.40 10.48 5.94
CA VAL A 34 18.43 9.51 5.53
C VAL A 34 18.30 9.19 4.04
N ASN A 35 17.09 8.86 3.57
CA ASN A 35 16.85 8.50 2.17
C ASN A 35 17.14 9.67 1.23
N LEU A 36 16.81 10.91 1.61
CA LEU A 36 17.14 12.11 0.83
C LEU A 36 18.65 12.29 0.71
N ALA A 37 19.38 12.18 1.83
CA ALA A 37 20.84 12.30 1.82
C ALA A 37 21.49 11.20 0.97
N LEU A 38 21.01 9.95 1.09
CA LEU A 38 21.49 8.82 0.29
C LEU A 38 21.20 9.03 -1.19
N THR A 39 19.97 9.42 -1.56
CA THR A 39 19.59 9.71 -2.94
C THR A 39 20.53 10.74 -3.59
N ILE A 40 20.71 11.88 -2.93
CA ILE A 40 21.58 12.94 -3.46
C ILE A 40 23.01 12.43 -3.62
N THR A 41 23.54 11.76 -2.62
CA THR A 41 24.92 11.24 -2.65
C THR A 41 25.11 10.18 -3.73
N GLN A 42 24.20 9.21 -3.83
CA GLN A 42 24.26 8.11 -4.80
C GLN A 42 24.14 8.62 -6.25
N VAL A 43 23.20 9.54 -6.52
CA VAL A 43 23.04 10.09 -7.87
C VAL A 43 24.25 10.92 -8.26
N LEU A 44 24.70 11.87 -7.43
CA LEU A 44 25.83 12.73 -7.72
C LEU A 44 27.12 11.91 -7.90
N VAL A 45 27.44 11.04 -6.96
CA VAL A 45 28.66 10.22 -7.05
C VAL A 45 28.54 9.18 -8.16
N GLY A 46 27.36 8.59 -8.38
CA GLY A 46 27.13 7.65 -9.46
C GLY A 46 27.43 8.25 -10.84
N VAL A 47 26.98 9.47 -11.09
CA VAL A 47 27.28 10.21 -12.33
C VAL A 47 28.78 10.51 -12.43
N LEU A 48 29.40 11.06 -11.38
CA LEU A 48 30.83 11.43 -11.39
C LEU A 48 31.74 10.22 -11.47
N ALA A 49 31.39 9.12 -10.80
CA ALA A 49 32.15 7.86 -10.79
C ALA A 49 31.82 6.95 -11.98
N LYS A 50 30.89 7.36 -12.86
CA LYS A 50 30.45 6.60 -14.06
C LYS A 50 29.83 5.23 -13.74
N SER A 51 29.20 5.07 -12.57
CA SER A 51 28.46 3.88 -12.18
C SER A 51 26.97 4.02 -12.49
N GLN A 52 26.47 3.22 -13.42
CA GLN A 52 25.03 3.15 -13.72
C GLN A 52 24.24 2.49 -12.58
N GLY A 53 24.83 1.47 -11.96
CA GLY A 53 24.20 0.81 -10.84
C GLY A 53 23.95 1.76 -9.67
N LEU A 54 24.94 2.61 -9.34
CA LEU A 54 24.82 3.57 -8.25
C LEU A 54 23.78 4.66 -8.55
N VAL A 55 23.74 5.15 -9.81
CA VAL A 55 22.69 6.09 -10.26
C VAL A 55 21.32 5.43 -10.17
N ALA A 56 21.21 4.17 -10.60
CA ALA A 56 19.97 3.42 -10.54
C ALA A 56 19.43 3.24 -9.10
N ASP A 57 20.31 2.90 -8.14
CA ASP A 57 19.94 2.78 -6.72
C ASP A 57 19.52 4.13 -6.12
N GLY A 58 20.20 5.22 -6.49
CA GLY A 58 19.83 6.57 -6.09
C GLY A 58 18.47 7.00 -6.65
N VAL A 59 18.16 6.67 -7.91
CA VAL A 59 16.86 6.94 -8.54
C VAL A 59 15.76 6.07 -7.92
N HIS A 60 16.05 4.81 -7.57
CA HIS A 60 15.13 3.95 -6.83
C HIS A 60 14.77 4.57 -5.46
N SER A 61 15.77 4.97 -4.67
CA SER A 61 15.55 5.63 -3.37
C SER A 61 14.80 6.97 -3.50
N LEU A 62 15.02 7.71 -4.59
CA LEU A 62 14.24 8.92 -4.90
C LEU A 62 12.78 8.59 -5.18
N SER A 63 12.55 7.50 -5.91
CA SER A 63 11.20 7.06 -6.26
C SER A 63 10.40 6.69 -5.03
N ASP A 64 11.00 6.02 -4.05
CA ASP A 64 10.37 5.67 -2.78
C ASP A 64 10.03 6.93 -1.98
N LEU A 65 10.95 7.90 -1.93
CA LEU A 65 10.71 9.17 -1.26
C LEU A 65 9.56 9.97 -1.89
N VAL A 66 9.49 9.99 -3.23
CA VAL A 66 8.38 10.64 -3.97
C VAL A 66 7.08 9.90 -3.72
N ALA A 67 7.11 8.55 -3.66
CA ALA A 67 5.95 7.73 -3.33
C ALA A 67 5.37 8.09 -1.95
N ASP A 68 6.21 8.11 -0.93
CA ASP A 68 5.82 8.47 0.43
C ASP A 68 5.19 9.88 0.49
N PHE A 69 5.80 10.85 -0.22
CA PHE A 69 5.29 12.22 -0.26
C PHE A 69 3.94 12.33 -0.96
N VAL A 70 3.76 11.64 -2.10
CA VAL A 70 2.49 11.61 -2.86
C VAL A 70 1.39 10.98 -2.02
N VAL A 71 1.67 9.87 -1.33
CA VAL A 71 0.70 9.20 -0.44
C VAL A 71 0.30 10.12 0.71
N LEU A 72 1.25 10.81 1.35
CA LEU A 72 0.96 11.75 2.43
C LEU A 72 0.08 12.92 1.96
N LEU A 73 0.39 13.50 0.79
CA LEU A 73 -0.37 14.62 0.23
C LEU A 73 -1.78 14.20 -0.19
N ALA A 74 -1.88 13.06 -0.87
CA ALA A 74 -3.16 12.50 -1.30
C ALA A 74 -4.02 12.09 -0.11
N GLY A 75 -3.45 11.46 0.92
CA GLY A 75 -4.14 11.09 2.15
C GLY A 75 -4.62 12.28 2.97
N HIS A 76 -3.99 13.46 2.85
CA HIS A 76 -4.51 14.69 3.42
C HIS A 76 -5.75 15.18 2.65
N HIS A 77 -5.73 15.12 1.32
CA HIS A 77 -6.83 15.59 0.46
C HIS A 77 -8.01 14.62 0.46
N SER A 78 -7.77 13.32 0.56
CA SER A 78 -8.79 12.27 0.59
C SER A 78 -9.73 12.35 1.80
N LYS A 79 -9.27 12.98 2.90
CA LYS A 79 -10.06 13.16 4.14
C LYS A 79 -11.11 14.27 4.05
N LYS A 80 -11.15 15.03 2.96
CA LYS A 80 -12.17 16.05 2.75
C LYS A 80 -13.53 15.38 2.60
N ASP A 81 -14.53 15.93 3.31
CA ASP A 81 -15.90 15.45 3.24
C ASP A 81 -16.51 15.58 1.84
N ALA A 82 -17.62 14.91 1.63
CA ALA A 82 -18.42 15.03 0.41
C ALA A 82 -18.85 16.47 0.19
N ASP A 83 -18.78 16.93 -1.07
CA ASP A 83 -19.24 18.25 -1.50
C ASP A 83 -20.13 18.12 -2.76
N ALA A 84 -20.53 19.25 -3.33
CA ALA A 84 -21.45 19.28 -4.48
C ALA A 84 -20.84 18.60 -5.73
N ASP A 85 -19.52 18.69 -5.92
CA ASP A 85 -18.82 18.14 -7.07
C ASP A 85 -18.43 16.66 -6.84
N HIS A 86 -18.26 16.26 -5.55
CA HIS A 86 -17.87 14.90 -5.14
C HIS A 86 -18.82 14.36 -4.06
N PRO A 87 -20.06 13.96 -4.42
CA PRO A 87 -21.09 13.53 -3.46
C PRO A 87 -20.71 12.26 -2.66
N TYR A 88 -19.77 11.46 -3.15
CA TYR A 88 -19.25 10.28 -2.46
C TYR A 88 -17.98 10.56 -1.64
N GLY A 89 -17.54 11.84 -1.54
CA GLY A 89 -16.31 12.22 -0.86
C GLY A 89 -15.07 12.15 -1.76
N HIS A 90 -13.90 12.40 -1.18
CA HIS A 90 -12.66 12.60 -1.90
C HIS A 90 -11.67 11.41 -1.80
N GLN A 91 -12.07 10.28 -1.24
CA GLN A 91 -11.20 9.11 -1.02
C GLN A 91 -10.51 8.60 -2.28
N ARG A 92 -11.16 8.69 -3.46
CA ARG A 92 -10.59 8.27 -4.75
C ARG A 92 -9.37 9.09 -5.21
N PHE A 93 -9.15 10.28 -4.62
CA PHE A 93 -7.94 11.06 -4.90
C PHE A 93 -6.66 10.32 -4.51
N GLU A 94 -6.71 9.50 -3.45
CA GLU A 94 -5.58 8.65 -3.05
C GLU A 94 -5.28 7.58 -4.10
N THR A 95 -6.31 6.92 -4.60
CA THR A 95 -6.17 5.93 -5.68
C THR A 95 -5.68 6.56 -6.99
N ALA A 96 -6.18 7.74 -7.34
CA ALA A 96 -5.73 8.48 -8.52
C ALA A 96 -4.26 8.92 -8.39
N ALA A 97 -3.85 9.38 -7.21
CA ALA A 97 -2.45 9.73 -6.93
C ALA A 97 -1.54 8.51 -7.02
N SER A 98 -1.97 7.35 -6.50
CA SER A 98 -1.24 6.08 -6.63
C SER A 98 -1.10 5.64 -8.09
N LEU A 99 -2.10 5.86 -8.94
CA LEU A 99 -2.01 5.58 -10.37
C LEU A 99 -0.97 6.47 -11.06
N VAL A 100 -1.01 7.78 -10.79
CA VAL A 100 -0.03 8.74 -11.36
C VAL A 100 1.38 8.37 -10.93
N LEU A 101 1.57 8.05 -9.64
CA LEU A 101 2.85 7.59 -9.10
C LEU A 101 3.31 6.30 -9.80
N GLY A 102 2.44 5.30 -9.91
CA GLY A 102 2.78 4.04 -10.58
C GLY A 102 3.22 4.26 -12.03
N MET A 103 2.53 5.11 -12.79
CA MET A 103 2.92 5.47 -14.15
C MET A 103 4.28 6.19 -14.21
N LEU A 104 4.56 7.07 -13.27
CA LEU A 104 5.85 7.75 -13.17
C LEU A 104 6.98 6.75 -12.90
N LEU A 105 6.78 5.83 -11.95
CA LEU A 105 7.74 4.75 -11.64
C LEU A 105 7.98 3.83 -12.84
N LEU A 106 6.92 3.48 -13.58
CA LEU A 106 7.03 2.72 -14.83
C LEU A 106 7.91 3.46 -15.85
N ALA A 107 7.66 4.74 -16.08
CA ALA A 107 8.44 5.54 -17.03
C ALA A 107 9.93 5.61 -16.63
N VAL A 108 10.20 5.83 -15.34
CA VAL A 108 11.57 5.85 -14.79
C VAL A 108 12.24 4.48 -14.91
N GLY A 109 11.57 3.42 -14.49
CA GLY A 109 12.12 2.05 -14.55
C GLY A 109 12.42 1.60 -15.98
N ILE A 110 11.51 1.85 -16.93
CA ILE A 110 11.71 1.56 -18.36
C ILE A 110 12.90 2.37 -18.90
N GLY A 111 13.01 3.65 -18.53
CA GLY A 111 14.15 4.50 -18.91
C GLY A 111 15.47 3.96 -18.41
N MET A 112 15.51 3.44 -17.17
CA MET A 112 16.70 2.79 -16.60
C MET A 112 17.06 1.51 -17.34
N LEU A 113 16.06 0.64 -17.61
CA LEU A 113 16.24 -0.59 -18.39
C LEU A 113 16.79 -0.29 -19.78
N TRP A 114 16.20 0.69 -20.47
CA TRP A 114 16.66 1.12 -21.78
C TRP A 114 18.10 1.64 -21.77
N SER A 115 18.43 2.50 -20.80
CA SER A 115 19.77 3.05 -20.64
C SER A 115 20.83 1.98 -20.39
N ALA A 116 20.52 1.02 -19.51
CA ALA A 116 21.42 -0.08 -19.18
C ALA A 116 21.55 -1.07 -20.35
N ALA A 117 20.45 -1.41 -21.04
CA ALA A 117 20.47 -2.28 -22.21
C ALA A 117 21.35 -1.71 -23.33
N ARG A 118 21.20 -0.42 -23.65
CA ARG A 118 22.04 0.25 -24.66
C ARG A 118 23.54 0.22 -24.36
N LYS A 119 23.89 0.25 -23.08
CA LYS A 119 25.32 0.09 -22.69
C LYS A 119 25.81 -1.34 -22.87
N LEU A 120 24.93 -2.33 -22.66
CA LEU A 120 25.27 -3.73 -22.86
C LEU A 120 25.40 -4.09 -24.34
N GLU A 121 24.76 -3.34 -25.26
CA GLU A 121 24.91 -3.51 -26.71
C GLU A 121 26.30 -3.06 -27.22
N ALA A 122 26.97 -2.15 -26.49
CA ALA A 122 28.29 -1.63 -26.83
C ALA A 122 29.27 -1.74 -25.64
N PRO A 123 29.67 -2.98 -25.26
CA PRO A 123 30.46 -3.23 -24.06
C PRO A 123 31.80 -2.47 -24.01
N GLU A 124 32.37 -2.16 -25.17
CA GLU A 124 33.62 -1.39 -25.30
C GLU A 124 33.46 0.07 -24.83
N THR A 125 32.24 0.59 -24.74
CA THR A 125 31.95 1.95 -24.26
C THR A 125 31.78 2.00 -22.74
N ILE A 126 31.71 0.85 -22.06
CA ILE A 126 31.52 0.79 -20.62
C ILE A 126 32.81 1.24 -19.92
N ALA A 127 32.73 2.37 -19.23
CA ALA A 127 33.87 2.88 -18.47
C ALA A 127 34.10 2.04 -17.21
N THR A 128 35.36 1.96 -16.78
CA THR A 128 35.70 1.48 -15.44
C THR A 128 35.13 2.46 -14.40
N VAL A 129 34.42 1.93 -13.42
CA VAL A 129 33.81 2.70 -12.33
C VAL A 129 34.93 3.18 -11.39
N HIS A 130 34.82 4.41 -10.91
CA HIS A 130 35.77 4.91 -9.93
C HIS A 130 35.52 4.29 -8.54
N ILE A 131 36.58 3.95 -7.81
CA ILE A 131 36.53 3.28 -6.49
C ILE A 131 35.64 4.01 -5.47
N VAL A 132 35.45 5.31 -5.60
CA VAL A 132 34.56 6.11 -4.72
C VAL A 132 33.10 5.62 -4.78
N ALA A 133 32.65 5.09 -5.92
CA ALA A 133 31.31 4.51 -6.03
C ALA A 133 31.12 3.31 -5.08
N LEU A 134 32.17 2.48 -4.89
CA LEU A 134 32.11 1.36 -3.96
C LEU A 134 31.96 1.82 -2.51
N TRP A 135 32.69 2.88 -2.12
CA TRP A 135 32.56 3.43 -0.78
C TRP A 135 31.17 4.02 -0.53
N VAL A 136 30.58 4.69 -1.53
CA VAL A 136 29.22 5.23 -1.43
C VAL A 136 28.18 4.10 -1.40
N ALA A 137 28.30 3.10 -2.25
CA ALA A 137 27.39 1.93 -2.24
C ALA A 137 27.45 1.16 -0.90
N GLY A 138 28.66 0.92 -0.39
CA GLY A 138 28.86 0.31 0.94
C GLY A 138 28.30 1.16 2.07
N GLY A 139 28.54 2.47 2.03
CA GLY A 139 27.97 3.43 2.99
C GLY A 139 26.44 3.45 2.94
N ALA A 140 25.86 3.42 1.75
CA ALA A 140 24.41 3.36 1.57
C ALA A 140 23.82 2.06 2.13
N LEU A 141 24.43 0.92 1.85
CA LEU A 141 24.00 -0.37 2.40
C LEU A 141 24.03 -0.36 3.93
N ILE A 142 25.10 0.12 4.53
CA ILE A 142 25.23 0.24 5.99
C ILE A 142 24.19 1.20 6.55
N ALA A 143 23.99 2.36 5.92
CA ALA A 143 23.01 3.35 6.37
C ALA A 143 21.58 2.80 6.31
N LYS A 144 21.21 2.09 5.24
CA LYS A 144 19.89 1.42 5.09
C LYS A 144 19.70 0.31 6.14
N GLU A 145 20.72 -0.50 6.43
CA GLU A 145 20.64 -1.53 7.48
C GLU A 145 20.52 -0.90 8.89
N LEU A 146 21.23 0.18 9.17
CA LEU A 146 21.11 0.91 10.44
C LEU A 146 19.73 1.56 10.57
N LEU A 147 19.22 2.15 9.48
CA LEU A 147 17.88 2.71 9.44
C LEU A 147 16.82 1.63 9.71
N PHE A 148 16.91 0.48 9.06
CA PHE A 148 16.05 -0.68 9.34
C PHE A 148 16.05 -1.05 10.81
N ARG A 149 17.23 -1.21 11.41
CA ARG A 149 17.35 -1.59 12.83
C ARG A 149 16.74 -0.53 13.75
N TYR A 150 16.97 0.74 13.46
CA TYR A 150 16.35 1.84 14.19
C TYR A 150 14.82 1.80 14.07
N MET A 151 14.28 1.73 12.85
CA MET A 151 12.83 1.67 12.61
C MET A 151 12.20 0.46 13.29
N LEU A 152 12.83 -0.72 13.21
CA LEU A 152 12.34 -1.95 13.84
C LEU A 152 12.35 -1.83 15.38
N SER A 153 13.37 -1.18 15.96
CA SER A 153 13.43 -0.96 17.41
C SER A 153 12.31 -0.05 17.88
N VAL A 154 12.02 1.03 17.15
CA VAL A 154 10.88 1.93 17.42
C VAL A 154 9.57 1.18 17.29
N ALA A 155 9.38 0.44 16.19
CA ALA A 155 8.17 -0.32 15.91
C ALA A 155 7.84 -1.35 17.01
N LYS A 156 8.85 -2.07 17.47
CA LYS A 156 8.71 -3.05 18.58
C LYS A 156 8.39 -2.36 19.90
N ARG A 157 9.00 -1.19 20.19
CA ARG A 157 8.74 -0.44 21.42
C ARG A 157 7.29 0.02 21.51
N VAL A 158 6.72 0.50 20.38
CA VAL A 158 5.32 0.97 20.33
C VAL A 158 4.33 -0.13 19.94
N LYS A 159 4.78 -1.39 19.82
CA LYS A 159 3.97 -2.58 19.45
C LYS A 159 3.10 -2.35 18.21
N SER A 160 3.62 -1.65 17.18
CA SER A 160 2.89 -1.33 15.95
C SER A 160 3.28 -2.27 14.81
N SER A 161 2.34 -3.12 14.37
CA SER A 161 2.52 -4.03 13.23
C SER A 161 2.78 -3.27 11.92
N MET A 162 2.13 -2.12 11.74
CA MET A 162 2.33 -1.26 10.57
C MET A 162 3.77 -0.73 10.51
N LEU A 163 4.33 -0.25 11.63
CA LEU A 163 5.73 0.21 11.66
C LEU A 163 6.72 -0.93 11.49
N VAL A 164 6.39 -2.15 11.95
CA VAL A 164 7.19 -3.35 11.68
C VAL A 164 7.22 -3.64 10.18
N ALA A 165 6.07 -3.62 9.51
CA ALA A 165 6.00 -3.83 8.06
C ALA A 165 6.82 -2.77 7.29
N ASN A 166 6.71 -1.49 7.67
CA ASN A 166 7.48 -0.40 7.06
C ASN A 166 9.00 -0.56 7.30
N ALA A 167 9.43 -1.03 8.47
CA ALA A 167 10.84 -1.34 8.70
C ALA A 167 11.34 -2.47 7.77
N TRP A 168 10.55 -3.54 7.59
CA TRP A 168 10.91 -4.62 6.67
C TRP A 168 10.95 -4.17 5.20
N HIS A 169 10.09 -3.23 4.81
CA HIS A 169 10.17 -2.59 3.49
C HIS A 169 11.51 -1.88 3.29
N ALA A 170 11.91 -1.02 4.24
CA ALA A 170 13.21 -0.34 4.21
C ALA A 170 14.41 -1.32 4.16
N ARG A 171 14.27 -2.53 4.73
CA ARG A 171 15.30 -3.58 4.59
C ARG A 171 15.32 -4.19 3.19
N SER A 172 14.16 -4.33 2.55
CA SER A 172 14.10 -4.81 1.15
C SER A 172 14.82 -3.84 0.21
N ASP A 173 14.77 -2.52 0.49
CA ASP A 173 15.48 -1.51 -0.29
C ASP A 173 17.01 -1.58 -0.12
N ALA A 174 17.49 -2.13 0.99
CA ALA A 174 18.90 -2.43 1.16
C ALA A 174 19.41 -3.54 0.21
N ALA A 175 18.52 -4.43 -0.26
CA ALA A 175 18.89 -5.47 -1.22
C ALA A 175 19.28 -4.88 -2.58
N SER A 176 18.64 -3.79 -3.04
CA SER A 176 19.03 -3.08 -4.26
C SER A 176 20.45 -2.53 -4.16
N SER A 177 20.78 -1.90 -3.04
CA SER A 177 22.15 -1.37 -2.79
C SER A 177 23.20 -2.50 -2.72
N LEU A 178 22.85 -3.68 -2.21
CA LEU A 178 23.72 -4.84 -2.22
C LEU A 178 24.00 -5.32 -3.65
N VAL A 179 22.99 -5.43 -4.50
CA VAL A 179 23.13 -5.81 -5.91
C VAL A 179 24.05 -4.82 -6.62
N VAL A 180 23.86 -3.52 -6.39
CA VAL A 180 24.71 -2.48 -6.98
C VAL A 180 26.14 -2.57 -6.47
N GLY A 181 26.35 -2.80 -5.17
CA GLY A 181 27.67 -3.01 -4.60
C GLY A 181 28.42 -4.18 -5.26
N ILE A 182 27.74 -5.29 -5.49
CA ILE A 182 28.29 -6.47 -6.19
C ILE A 182 28.65 -6.10 -7.64
N GLY A 183 27.77 -5.37 -8.35
CA GLY A 183 28.04 -4.89 -9.72
C GLY A 183 29.28 -4.01 -9.81
N ILE A 184 29.44 -3.07 -8.87
CA ILE A 184 30.60 -2.19 -8.79
C ILE A 184 31.88 -2.99 -8.49
N ILE A 185 31.84 -3.92 -7.52
CA ILE A 185 32.99 -4.80 -7.22
C ILE A 185 33.41 -5.57 -8.47
N GLY A 186 32.45 -6.13 -9.19
CA GLY A 186 32.72 -6.87 -10.42
C GLY A 186 33.32 -5.99 -11.52
N ASN A 187 32.82 -4.75 -11.68
CA ASN A 187 33.40 -3.80 -12.63
C ASN A 187 34.86 -3.47 -12.27
N LEU A 188 35.16 -3.22 -11.00
CA LEU A 188 36.50 -2.97 -10.51
C LEU A 188 37.44 -4.19 -10.63
N ALA A 189 36.88 -5.41 -10.58
CA ALA A 189 37.61 -6.66 -10.76
C ALA A 189 37.92 -6.97 -12.24
N GLY A 190 37.58 -6.07 -13.17
CA GLY A 190 37.85 -6.25 -14.60
C GLY A 190 36.68 -6.78 -15.43
N TYR A 191 35.47 -6.83 -14.86
CA TYR A 191 34.24 -7.19 -15.55
C TYR A 191 33.29 -5.99 -15.67
N PRO A 192 33.56 -5.01 -16.59
CA PRO A 192 32.81 -3.76 -16.65
C PRO A 192 31.30 -3.91 -16.85
N ILE A 193 30.89 -5.01 -17.46
CA ILE A 193 29.49 -5.35 -17.77
C ILE A 193 28.62 -5.54 -16.51
N LEU A 194 29.22 -5.82 -15.34
CA LEU A 194 28.48 -6.15 -14.12
C LEU A 194 27.78 -4.91 -13.51
N ASP A 195 28.31 -3.68 -13.70
CA ASP A 195 27.65 -2.46 -13.24
C ASP A 195 26.35 -2.15 -14.03
N PRO A 196 26.33 -2.18 -15.39
CA PRO A 196 25.07 -2.10 -16.14
C PRO A 196 24.09 -3.26 -15.86
N ILE A 197 24.58 -4.46 -15.60
CA ILE A 197 23.70 -5.59 -15.20
C ILE A 197 23.02 -5.28 -13.86
N ALA A 198 23.76 -4.77 -12.89
CA ALA A 198 23.17 -4.34 -11.63
C ALA A 198 22.11 -3.23 -11.85
N ALA A 199 22.40 -2.25 -12.73
CA ALA A 199 21.42 -1.23 -13.12
C ALA A 199 20.17 -1.82 -13.79
N LEU A 200 20.29 -2.87 -14.61
CA LEU A 200 19.14 -3.59 -15.18
C LEU A 200 18.29 -4.26 -14.10
N ILE A 201 18.92 -4.90 -13.12
CA ILE A 201 18.19 -5.55 -12.02
C ILE A 201 17.40 -4.52 -11.22
N VAL A 202 18.03 -3.40 -10.85
CA VAL A 202 17.36 -2.32 -10.12
C VAL A 202 16.25 -1.70 -10.99
N GLY A 203 16.52 -1.41 -12.26
CA GLY A 203 15.52 -0.89 -13.20
C GLY A 203 14.32 -1.82 -13.36
N PHE A 204 14.54 -3.14 -13.37
CA PHE A 204 13.45 -4.13 -13.38
C PHE A 204 12.65 -4.10 -12.08
N MET A 205 13.30 -3.95 -10.92
CA MET A 205 12.60 -3.83 -9.64
C MET A 205 11.70 -2.60 -9.60
N VAL A 206 12.20 -1.44 -10.05
CA VAL A 206 11.41 -0.19 -10.12
C VAL A 206 10.24 -0.33 -11.12
N THR A 207 10.49 -0.92 -12.29
CA THR A 207 9.45 -1.17 -13.30
C THR A 207 8.35 -2.07 -12.74
N ARG A 208 8.72 -3.16 -12.08
CA ARG A 208 7.76 -4.09 -11.45
C ARG A 208 6.93 -3.42 -10.38
N MET A 209 7.55 -2.57 -9.55
CA MET A 209 6.87 -1.80 -8.51
C MET A 209 5.88 -0.82 -9.13
N GLY A 210 6.31 -0.05 -10.15
CA GLY A 210 5.44 0.88 -10.88
C GLY A 210 4.27 0.18 -11.56
N TRP A 211 4.49 -1.02 -12.14
CA TRP A 211 3.42 -1.85 -12.67
C TRP A 211 2.41 -2.25 -11.59
N GLY A 212 2.89 -2.72 -10.43
CA GLY A 212 2.04 -3.10 -9.31
C GLY A 212 1.15 -1.95 -8.86
N PHE A 213 1.71 -0.78 -8.59
CA PHE A 213 0.94 0.40 -8.18
C PHE A 213 -0.07 0.84 -9.24
N SER A 214 0.33 0.87 -10.53
CA SER A 214 -0.57 1.26 -11.62
C SER A 214 -1.72 0.27 -11.77
N TRP A 215 -1.41 -1.04 -11.70
CA TRP A 215 -2.39 -2.11 -11.85
C TRP A 215 -3.40 -2.12 -10.70
N ASP A 216 -2.92 -2.04 -9.47
CA ASP A 216 -3.77 -2.01 -8.28
C ASP A 216 -4.68 -0.77 -8.27
N ALA A 217 -4.10 0.41 -8.53
CA ALA A 217 -4.86 1.65 -8.57
C ALA A 217 -5.91 1.65 -9.69
N LEU A 218 -5.57 1.11 -10.88
CA LEU A 218 -6.51 1.00 -11.99
C LEU A 218 -7.68 0.07 -11.63
N HIS A 219 -7.41 -1.07 -11.01
CA HIS A 219 -8.44 -2.00 -10.56
C HIS A 219 -9.33 -1.39 -9.47
N ASP A 220 -8.74 -0.63 -8.52
CA ASP A 220 -9.51 0.05 -7.48
C ASP A 220 -10.40 1.16 -8.07
N LEU A 221 -9.95 1.87 -9.12
CA LEU A 221 -10.77 2.83 -9.85
C LEU A 221 -11.92 2.18 -10.63
N MET A 222 -11.73 0.90 -11.04
CA MET A 222 -12.76 0.07 -11.68
C MET A 222 -13.63 -0.70 -10.69
N ASP A 223 -13.76 -0.19 -9.45
CA ASP A 223 -14.62 -0.77 -8.42
C ASP A 223 -14.24 -2.21 -8.01
N ARG A 224 -12.92 -2.50 -7.87
CA ARG A 224 -12.44 -3.78 -7.37
C ARG A 224 -13.07 -4.10 -6.01
N ALA A 225 -13.64 -5.29 -5.88
CA ALA A 225 -14.13 -5.80 -4.59
C ALA A 225 -12.99 -5.93 -3.56
N VAL A 226 -13.33 -5.90 -2.28
CA VAL A 226 -12.41 -6.28 -1.20
C VAL A 226 -12.21 -7.79 -1.21
N ASP A 227 -11.27 -8.28 -0.37
CA ASP A 227 -11.04 -9.72 -0.28
C ASP A 227 -12.28 -10.45 0.29
N GLU A 228 -12.38 -11.73 -0.06
CA GLU A 228 -13.54 -12.57 0.31
C GLU A 228 -13.70 -12.69 1.84
N GLN A 229 -12.62 -12.63 2.60
CA GLN A 229 -12.69 -12.72 4.07
C GLN A 229 -13.39 -11.49 4.65
N GLU A 230 -13.09 -10.31 4.13
CA GLU A 230 -13.74 -9.06 4.54
C GLU A 230 -15.23 -9.05 4.12
N VAL A 231 -15.55 -9.52 2.89
CA VAL A 231 -16.93 -9.65 2.43
C VAL A 231 -17.73 -10.57 3.37
N GLN A 232 -17.17 -11.70 3.76
CA GLN A 232 -17.83 -12.65 4.68
C GLN A 232 -17.97 -12.07 6.09
N ALA A 233 -17.01 -11.31 6.57
CA ALA A 233 -17.08 -10.63 7.87
C ALA A 233 -18.18 -9.57 7.90
N ILE A 234 -18.31 -8.77 6.84
CA ILE A 234 -19.38 -7.78 6.66
C ILE A 234 -20.75 -8.50 6.62
N ARG A 235 -20.85 -9.58 5.82
CA ARG A 235 -22.08 -10.39 5.72
C ARG A 235 -22.49 -10.97 7.07
N ALA A 236 -21.56 -11.50 7.84
CA ALA A 236 -21.83 -12.02 9.18
C ALA A 236 -22.36 -10.92 10.11
N THR A 237 -21.76 -9.72 10.08
CA THR A 237 -22.22 -8.58 10.87
C THR A 237 -23.65 -8.15 10.51
N LEU A 238 -24.00 -8.19 9.22
CA LEU A 238 -25.37 -7.92 8.75
C LEU A 238 -26.36 -8.98 9.28
N LEU A 239 -26.01 -10.27 9.16
CA LEU A 239 -26.85 -11.38 9.63
C LEU A 239 -27.03 -11.39 11.16
N GLU A 240 -26.04 -10.93 11.92
CA GLU A 240 -26.13 -10.78 13.39
C GLU A 240 -27.03 -9.60 13.81
N THR A 241 -27.50 -8.78 12.87
CA THR A 241 -28.34 -7.63 13.21
C THR A 241 -29.76 -8.07 13.53
N PRO A 242 -30.33 -7.70 14.68
CA PRO A 242 -31.68 -8.07 15.04
C PRO A 242 -32.70 -7.62 13.99
N GLY A 243 -33.58 -8.53 13.56
CA GLY A 243 -34.59 -8.28 12.53
C GLY A 243 -34.15 -8.60 11.11
N VAL A 244 -32.86 -8.87 10.87
CA VAL A 244 -32.36 -9.38 9.58
C VAL A 244 -32.54 -10.88 9.53
N SER A 245 -33.29 -11.37 8.53
CA SER A 245 -33.59 -12.80 8.31
C SER A 245 -32.65 -13.43 7.28
N GLY A 246 -32.13 -12.62 6.34
CA GLY A 246 -31.21 -13.06 5.29
C GLY A 246 -30.41 -11.89 4.72
N VAL A 247 -29.32 -12.24 4.03
CA VAL A 247 -28.45 -11.28 3.32
C VAL A 247 -28.00 -11.88 2.00
N HIS A 248 -28.21 -11.18 0.91
CA HIS A 248 -27.75 -11.55 -0.43
C HIS A 248 -27.24 -10.34 -1.22
N ASP A 249 -26.73 -10.57 -2.42
CA ASP A 249 -26.20 -9.53 -3.32
C ASP A 249 -25.27 -8.51 -2.65
N VAL A 250 -24.37 -9.00 -1.77
CA VAL A 250 -23.36 -8.13 -1.14
C VAL A 250 -22.32 -7.76 -2.18
N ARG A 251 -22.28 -6.48 -2.53
CA ARG A 251 -21.28 -5.90 -3.43
C ARG A 251 -20.42 -4.93 -2.64
N THR A 252 -19.14 -5.02 -2.86
CA THR A 252 -18.15 -4.15 -2.21
C THR A 252 -17.28 -3.49 -3.24
N ARG A 253 -16.80 -2.28 -2.94
CA ARG A 253 -15.75 -1.63 -3.73
C ARG A 253 -14.81 -0.88 -2.83
N LYS A 254 -13.53 -0.86 -3.20
CA LYS A 254 -12.53 -0.06 -2.53
C LYS A 254 -12.67 1.41 -2.89
N MET A 255 -12.47 2.27 -1.92
CA MET A 255 -12.53 3.72 -2.07
C MET A 255 -11.42 4.34 -1.23
N GLY A 256 -10.20 4.38 -1.78
CA GLY A 256 -8.98 4.62 -1.01
C GLY A 256 -8.78 3.53 0.05
N ASP A 257 -8.63 3.94 1.27
CA ASP A 257 -8.47 3.09 2.46
C ASP A 257 -9.79 2.52 3.01
N MET A 258 -10.93 3.00 2.50
CA MET A 258 -12.26 2.67 2.97
C MET A 258 -12.99 1.75 1.99
N ILE A 259 -14.12 1.21 2.44
CA ILE A 259 -14.97 0.31 1.67
C ILE A 259 -16.34 0.94 1.51
N VAL A 260 -16.91 0.87 0.32
CA VAL A 260 -18.33 1.13 0.09
C VAL A 260 -19.03 -0.19 -0.17
N VAL A 261 -20.16 -0.39 0.47
CA VAL A 261 -20.91 -1.64 0.45
C VAL A 261 -22.33 -1.36 -0.03
N ASP A 262 -22.80 -2.17 -0.96
CA ASP A 262 -24.22 -2.29 -1.34
C ASP A 262 -24.66 -3.70 -0.97
N ALA A 263 -25.78 -3.85 -0.25
CA ALA A 263 -26.27 -5.17 0.19
C ALA A 263 -27.79 -5.23 0.23
N HIS A 264 -28.33 -6.38 -0.04
CA HIS A 264 -29.74 -6.69 0.17
C HIS A 264 -29.90 -7.39 1.53
N ILE A 265 -30.81 -6.87 2.35
CA ILE A 265 -31.19 -7.48 3.63
C ILE A 265 -32.66 -7.93 3.57
N GLU A 266 -32.91 -9.15 3.99
CA GLU A 266 -34.24 -9.68 4.08
C GLU A 266 -34.82 -9.46 5.49
N VAL A 267 -36.03 -8.95 5.57
CA VAL A 267 -36.77 -8.71 6.83
C VAL A 267 -38.15 -9.33 6.74
N ASP A 268 -38.81 -9.55 7.87
CA ASP A 268 -40.18 -10.12 7.90
C ASP A 268 -41.14 -9.30 7.00
N ALA A 269 -41.78 -9.95 6.05
CA ALA A 269 -42.68 -9.33 5.08
C ALA A 269 -43.92 -8.65 5.72
N THR A 270 -44.22 -8.93 6.98
CA THR A 270 -45.39 -8.40 7.69
C THR A 270 -45.12 -7.11 8.45
N ILE A 271 -43.88 -6.66 8.55
CA ILE A 271 -43.52 -5.42 9.25
C ILE A 271 -43.82 -4.19 8.38
N SER A 272 -43.92 -3.02 9.04
CA SER A 272 -44.08 -1.78 8.31
C SER A 272 -42.78 -1.37 7.60
N VAL A 273 -42.86 -0.52 6.57
CA VAL A 273 -41.71 0.10 5.92
C VAL A 273 -40.83 0.85 6.92
N GLU A 274 -41.44 1.52 7.92
CA GLU A 274 -40.75 2.21 8.99
C GLU A 274 -39.90 1.24 9.81
N ALA A 275 -40.43 0.12 10.26
CA ALA A 275 -39.71 -0.90 11.01
C ALA A 275 -38.57 -1.52 10.18
N GLY A 276 -38.78 -1.78 8.88
CA GLY A 276 -37.76 -2.25 7.97
C GLY A 276 -36.61 -1.22 7.78
N HIS A 277 -36.95 0.07 7.70
CA HIS A 277 -35.98 1.15 7.66
C HIS A 277 -35.10 1.20 8.93
N ASP A 278 -35.74 1.08 10.11
CA ASP A 278 -35.03 1.10 11.39
C ASP A 278 -34.03 -0.06 11.49
N ILE A 279 -34.40 -1.27 11.03
CA ILE A 279 -33.52 -2.42 10.95
C ILE A 279 -32.31 -2.10 10.04
N ALA A 280 -32.55 -1.50 8.86
CA ALA A 280 -31.51 -1.12 7.91
C ALA A 280 -30.54 -0.06 8.50
N VAL A 281 -31.06 0.92 9.24
CA VAL A 281 -30.25 1.93 9.94
C VAL A 281 -29.35 1.27 10.99
N VAL A 282 -29.88 0.35 11.79
CA VAL A 282 -29.11 -0.40 12.80
C VAL A 282 -28.03 -1.26 12.12
N ALA A 283 -28.39 -1.98 11.06
CA ALA A 283 -27.45 -2.80 10.29
C ALA A 283 -26.29 -1.96 9.75
N ARG A 284 -26.58 -0.81 9.12
CA ARG A 284 -25.60 0.15 8.64
C ARG A 284 -24.66 0.62 9.75
N GLN A 285 -25.20 1.04 10.89
CA GLN A 285 -24.38 1.53 12.01
C GLN A 285 -23.45 0.44 12.55
N ARG A 286 -23.92 -0.79 12.70
CA ARG A 286 -23.11 -1.93 13.18
C ARG A 286 -21.96 -2.24 12.23
N VAL A 287 -22.20 -2.27 10.92
CA VAL A 287 -21.16 -2.52 9.92
C VAL A 287 -20.14 -1.40 9.93
N MET A 288 -20.56 -0.12 9.92
CA MET A 288 -19.65 1.02 9.94
C MET A 288 -18.81 1.12 11.23
N GLN A 289 -19.31 0.61 12.36
CA GLN A 289 -18.57 0.58 13.62
C GLN A 289 -17.54 -0.55 13.70
N ARG A 290 -17.80 -1.70 13.07
CA ARG A 290 -16.97 -2.90 13.17
C ARG A 290 -15.99 -3.07 12.01
N HIS A 291 -16.26 -2.43 10.88
CA HIS A 291 -15.48 -2.54 9.64
C HIS A 291 -15.07 -1.16 9.14
N ARG A 292 -14.05 -1.12 8.28
CA ARG A 292 -13.59 0.12 7.63
C ARG A 292 -14.53 0.54 6.48
N VAL A 293 -15.83 0.56 6.74
CA VAL A 293 -16.87 0.88 5.77
C VAL A 293 -17.19 2.38 5.84
N LEU A 294 -17.02 3.07 4.71
CA LEU A 294 -17.34 4.49 4.56
C LEU A 294 -18.86 4.70 4.48
N ASN A 295 -19.52 3.82 3.75
CA ASN A 295 -20.96 3.85 3.58
C ASN A 295 -21.48 2.46 3.26
N LEU A 296 -22.68 2.15 3.77
CA LEU A 296 -23.46 0.97 3.42
C LEU A 296 -24.82 1.42 2.88
N MET A 297 -25.12 1.05 1.64
CA MET A 297 -26.46 1.17 1.06
C MET A 297 -27.16 -0.18 1.21
N THR A 298 -28.32 -0.19 1.83
CA THR A 298 -29.13 -1.39 1.98
C THR A 298 -30.38 -1.30 1.12
N HIS A 299 -30.65 -2.37 0.36
CA HIS A 299 -31.98 -2.65 -0.15
C HIS A 299 -32.70 -3.58 0.83
N VAL A 300 -33.94 -3.30 1.16
CA VAL A 300 -34.73 -4.07 2.12
C VAL A 300 -35.73 -4.92 1.36
N ASP A 301 -35.56 -6.23 1.42
CA ASP A 301 -36.41 -7.22 0.75
C ASP A 301 -37.35 -7.91 1.76
N PRO A 302 -38.59 -8.20 1.36
CA PRO A 302 -39.51 -8.97 2.20
C PRO A 302 -39.08 -10.43 2.20
N TRP A 303 -38.81 -10.98 3.39
CA TRP A 303 -38.60 -12.41 3.57
C TRP A 303 -39.93 -13.13 3.77
N SER A 304 -40.26 -14.11 2.90
CA SER A 304 -41.42 -14.96 3.01
C SER A 304 -40.97 -16.40 3.29
N ARG A 305 -41.53 -17.02 4.31
CA ARG A 305 -41.23 -18.44 4.57
C ARG A 305 -41.61 -19.29 3.35
N PRO A 306 -40.71 -20.12 2.81
CA PRO A 306 -40.98 -20.95 1.62
C PRO A 306 -42.22 -21.86 1.75
N ASP A 307 -42.59 -22.23 2.98
CA ASP A 307 -43.70 -23.15 3.27
C ASP A 307 -45.11 -22.51 3.20
N LEU A 308 -45.18 -21.16 3.14
CA LEU A 308 -46.46 -20.46 3.08
C LEU A 308 -46.92 -20.12 1.65
N ASP A 309 -45.97 -20.02 0.70
CA ASP A 309 -46.29 -19.63 -0.68
C ASP A 309 -46.94 -20.77 -1.50
N HIS A 310 -46.65 -22.03 -1.17
CA HIS A 310 -47.27 -23.17 -1.86
C HIS A 310 -48.70 -23.47 -1.42
N ALA A 311 -49.10 -22.99 -0.23
CA ALA A 311 -50.49 -23.19 0.25
C ALA A 311 -51.45 -22.11 -0.28
N ALA A 312 -50.95 -20.93 -0.69
CA ALA A 312 -51.79 -19.85 -1.24
C ALA A 312 -52.02 -19.98 -2.75
N ALA A 313 -51.11 -20.65 -3.48
CA ALA A 313 -51.23 -20.88 -4.93
C ALA A 313 -52.10 -22.12 -5.29
N ALA A 314 -52.54 -22.88 -4.29
CA ALA A 314 -53.37 -24.10 -4.47
C ALA A 314 -54.85 -23.89 -4.12
N ARG A 315 -55.33 -22.63 -3.98
CA ARG A 315 -56.76 -22.32 -3.79
C ARG A 315 -57.31 -21.42 -4.93
#